data_002cb1e59155af9597dc2f66bd4993e5
#
_entry.id   002cb1e59155af9597dc2f66bd4993e5
#
_cell.length_a   1.000
_cell.length_b   1.000
_cell.length_c   1.000
_cell.angle_alpha   90.00
_cell.angle_beta   90.00
_cell.angle_gamma   90.00
#
_symmetry.space_group_name_H-M   'P 1'
#
loop_
_entity.id
_entity.type
_entity.pdbx_description
1 polymer ?
#
loop_
_entity_poly.entity_id
_entity_poly.type
_entity_poly.pdbx_seq_one_letter_code
_entity_poly.pdbx_strand_id
1 'polypeptide(L)'
;NPDSTALINATDESSIQTKAMYVWWMLRDMTGETAFDSALHNYKAAEDNSPTYMQKLLESASHRDLQWFFDDWVYHDRGLPDFRIESVYPSKLATGGYMVTVLVENLGGAAAEVPITLRLETGEASGRLVVPAKSKASLRIEVPSLPQAAIVNDGSVPESDTTNNEHKLN
;
A
#
# COMPACT_ATOMS: atom_id res chain seq x y z
N ASN A 1 -19.40 -21.01 -1.03
CA ASN A 1 -20.12 -19.95 -1.71
C ASN A 1 -19.07 -18.95 -2.22
N PRO A 2 -19.18 -18.52 -3.47
CA PRO A 2 -18.33 -17.42 -3.94
C PRO A 2 -18.60 -16.20 -3.05
N ASP A 3 -17.53 -15.50 -2.66
CA ASP A 3 -17.63 -14.27 -1.87
C ASP A 3 -18.37 -13.21 -2.68
N SER A 4 -19.65 -13.00 -2.37
CA SER A 4 -20.51 -12.07 -3.11
C SER A 4 -20.15 -10.60 -2.86
N THR A 5 -19.33 -10.31 -1.83
CA THR A 5 -18.86 -8.97 -1.49
C THR A 5 -17.50 -8.68 -2.09
N ALA A 6 -16.80 -9.69 -2.61
CA ALA A 6 -15.57 -9.49 -3.36
C ALA A 6 -15.80 -8.59 -4.59
N LEU A 7 -14.86 -7.69 -4.88
CA LEU A 7 -14.99 -6.72 -5.96
C LEU A 7 -15.30 -7.38 -7.31
N ILE A 8 -14.69 -8.53 -7.59
CA ILE A 8 -14.88 -9.26 -8.85
C ILE A 8 -16.32 -9.82 -9.02
N ASN A 9 -17.04 -10.01 -7.91
CA ASN A 9 -18.40 -10.55 -7.88
C ASN A 9 -19.45 -9.49 -7.49
N ALA A 10 -19.02 -8.28 -7.18
CA ALA A 10 -19.91 -7.25 -6.66
C ALA A 10 -20.88 -6.75 -7.74
N THR A 11 -22.13 -6.53 -7.36
CA THR A 11 -23.20 -6.05 -8.23
C THR A 11 -23.79 -4.71 -7.79
N ASP A 12 -23.43 -4.24 -6.59
CA ASP A 12 -23.85 -2.93 -6.10
C ASP A 12 -22.97 -1.83 -6.69
N GLU A 13 -23.57 -1.00 -7.53
CA GLU A 13 -22.87 -0.03 -8.36
C GLU A 13 -22.10 1.04 -7.57
N SER A 14 -22.63 1.52 -6.46
CA SER A 14 -22.00 2.56 -5.66
C SER A 14 -20.78 2.07 -4.88
N SER A 15 -20.87 0.90 -4.28
CA SER A 15 -19.77 0.24 -3.57
C SER A 15 -18.66 -0.19 -4.52
N ILE A 16 -19.03 -0.70 -5.72
CA ILE A 16 -18.07 -1.07 -6.76
C ILE A 16 -17.26 0.14 -7.20
N GLN A 17 -17.90 1.25 -7.51
CA GLN A 17 -17.21 2.44 -8.03
C GLN A 17 -16.18 2.96 -7.04
N THR A 18 -16.53 3.08 -5.76
CA THR A 18 -15.61 3.60 -4.73
C THR A 18 -14.44 2.64 -4.50
N LYS A 19 -14.70 1.36 -4.30
CA LYS A 19 -13.66 0.36 -4.05
C LYS A 19 -12.76 0.19 -5.27
N ALA A 20 -13.34 0.12 -6.48
CA ALA A 20 -12.58 -0.02 -7.72
C ALA A 20 -11.65 1.17 -7.96
N MET A 21 -12.09 2.39 -7.66
CA MET A 21 -11.27 3.58 -7.78
C MET A 21 -10.01 3.51 -6.90
N TYR A 22 -10.16 3.12 -5.63
CA TYR A 22 -9.02 2.93 -4.73
C TYR A 22 -8.10 1.79 -5.18
N VAL A 23 -8.66 0.68 -5.66
CA VAL A 23 -7.89 -0.44 -6.19
C VAL A 23 -7.02 0.00 -7.38
N TRP A 24 -7.57 0.75 -8.32
CA TRP A 24 -6.83 1.27 -9.47
C TRP A 24 -5.73 2.25 -9.04
N TRP A 25 -5.99 3.14 -8.12
CA TRP A 25 -5.00 4.09 -7.61
C TRP A 25 -3.86 3.38 -6.87
N MET A 26 -4.19 2.42 -5.99
CA MET A 26 -3.18 1.63 -5.31
C MET A 26 -2.31 0.84 -6.30
N LEU A 27 -2.90 0.23 -7.31
CA LEU A 27 -2.16 -0.50 -8.36
C LEU A 27 -1.21 0.44 -9.12
N ARG A 28 -1.68 1.63 -9.48
CA ARG A 28 -0.84 2.65 -10.14
C ARG A 28 0.34 3.08 -9.26
N ASP A 29 0.10 3.31 -7.98
CA ASP A 29 1.14 3.69 -7.02
C ASP A 29 2.18 2.56 -6.83
N MET A 30 1.73 1.31 -6.80
CA MET A 30 2.59 0.14 -6.61
C MET A 30 3.43 -0.20 -7.84
N THR A 31 2.85 -0.10 -9.02
CA THR A 31 3.50 -0.50 -10.28
C THR A 31 4.27 0.64 -10.94
N GLY A 32 3.92 1.88 -10.63
CA GLY A 32 4.40 3.08 -11.31
C GLY A 32 3.58 3.39 -12.56
N GLU A 33 3.49 4.68 -12.90
CA GLU A 33 2.64 5.19 -13.99
C GLU A 33 2.95 4.54 -15.33
N THR A 34 4.23 4.43 -15.67
CA THR A 34 4.66 3.87 -16.98
C THR A 34 4.25 2.41 -17.14
N ALA A 35 4.46 1.57 -16.11
CA ALA A 35 4.07 0.16 -16.16
C ALA A 35 2.55 -0.01 -16.15
N PHE A 36 1.86 0.81 -15.36
CA PHE A 36 0.40 0.83 -15.30
C PHE A 36 -0.22 1.18 -16.66
N ASP A 37 0.25 2.26 -17.29
CA ASP A 37 -0.23 2.68 -18.60
C ASP A 37 0.08 1.65 -19.69
N SER A 38 1.27 1.04 -19.64
CA SER A 38 1.64 -0.05 -20.55
C SER A 38 0.71 -1.24 -20.43
N ALA A 39 0.35 -1.65 -19.20
CA ALA A 39 -0.59 -2.74 -18.99
C ALA A 39 -1.97 -2.43 -19.59
N LEU A 40 -2.47 -1.20 -19.38
CA LEU A 40 -3.77 -0.77 -19.95
C LEU A 40 -3.73 -0.72 -21.48
N HIS A 41 -2.66 -0.26 -22.09
CA HIS A 41 -2.49 -0.26 -23.55
C HIS A 41 -2.43 -1.66 -24.15
N ASN A 42 -1.94 -2.64 -23.41
CA ASN A 42 -1.86 -4.03 -23.85
C ASN A 42 -3.14 -4.82 -23.59
N TYR A 43 -4.14 -4.21 -22.95
CA TYR A 43 -5.43 -4.86 -22.72
C TYR A 43 -6.16 -5.11 -24.04
N LYS A 44 -6.64 -6.33 -24.24
CA LYS A 44 -7.44 -6.73 -25.38
C LYS A 44 -8.68 -7.48 -24.90
N ALA A 45 -9.84 -6.92 -25.12
CA ALA A 45 -11.10 -7.51 -24.69
C ALA A 45 -11.32 -8.95 -25.22
N ALA A 46 -10.80 -9.28 -26.41
CA ALA A 46 -10.88 -10.62 -26.96
C ALA A 46 -10.03 -11.67 -26.25
N GLU A 47 -9.01 -11.23 -25.50
CA GLU A 47 -8.10 -12.09 -24.72
C GLU A 47 -8.50 -12.16 -23.23
N ASP A 48 -9.46 -11.34 -22.81
CA ASP A 48 -9.97 -11.30 -21.43
C ASP A 48 -10.94 -12.44 -21.16
N ASN A 49 -10.38 -13.65 -21.09
CA ASN A 49 -11.13 -14.90 -20.87
C ASN A 49 -10.86 -15.51 -19.48
N SER A 50 -10.18 -14.78 -18.61
CA SER A 50 -9.79 -15.25 -17.28
C SER A 50 -9.93 -14.14 -16.25
N PRO A 51 -10.44 -14.42 -15.04
CA PRO A 51 -10.48 -13.44 -13.94
C PRO A 51 -9.12 -12.84 -13.58
N THR A 52 -8.02 -13.52 -13.93
CA THR A 52 -6.65 -13.09 -13.64
C THR A 52 -5.97 -12.36 -14.80
N TYR A 53 -6.71 -12.06 -15.88
CA TYR A 53 -6.12 -11.46 -17.08
C TYR A 53 -5.47 -10.09 -16.78
N MET A 54 -6.19 -9.19 -16.12
CA MET A 54 -5.65 -7.87 -15.76
C MET A 54 -4.48 -7.95 -14.78
N GLN A 55 -4.54 -8.86 -13.80
CA GLN A 55 -3.42 -9.11 -12.89
C GLN A 55 -2.16 -9.49 -13.66
N LYS A 56 -2.25 -10.42 -14.60
CA LYS A 56 -1.11 -10.86 -15.42
C LYS A 56 -0.53 -9.75 -16.28
N LEU A 57 -1.37 -8.88 -16.84
CA LEU A 57 -0.90 -7.70 -17.58
C LEU A 57 -0.08 -6.76 -16.70
N LEU A 58 -0.56 -6.46 -15.50
CA LEU A 58 0.11 -5.59 -14.54
C LEU A 58 1.41 -6.22 -14.00
N GLU A 59 1.39 -7.51 -13.68
CA GLU A 59 2.58 -8.25 -13.25
C GLU A 59 3.65 -8.28 -14.35
N SER A 60 3.24 -8.52 -15.61
CA SER A 60 4.15 -8.52 -16.75
C SER A 60 4.79 -7.15 -16.99
N ALA A 61 4.02 -6.07 -16.89
CA ALA A 61 4.51 -4.72 -17.12
C ALA A 61 5.38 -4.18 -15.97
N SER A 62 5.06 -4.53 -14.73
CA SER A 62 5.75 -4.03 -13.54
C SER A 62 6.88 -4.94 -13.03
N HIS A 63 6.93 -6.18 -13.49
CA HIS A 63 7.82 -7.23 -12.95
C HIS A 63 7.66 -7.45 -11.44
N ARG A 64 6.45 -7.27 -10.92
CA ARG A 64 6.09 -7.46 -9.52
C ARG A 64 5.07 -8.58 -9.38
N ASP A 65 5.18 -9.36 -8.30
CA ASP A 65 4.12 -10.26 -7.86
C ASP A 65 3.01 -9.42 -7.19
N LEU A 66 1.81 -9.47 -7.75
CA LEU A 66 0.63 -8.76 -7.27
C LEU A 66 -0.47 -9.73 -6.76
N GLN A 67 -0.17 -11.02 -6.66
CA GLN A 67 -1.14 -12.03 -6.24
C GLN A 67 -1.76 -11.67 -4.89
N TRP A 68 -0.95 -11.30 -3.89
CA TRP A 68 -1.41 -10.92 -2.55
C TRP A 68 -2.39 -9.75 -2.56
N PHE A 69 -2.14 -8.76 -3.45
CA PHE A 69 -3.01 -7.58 -3.57
C PHE A 69 -4.36 -7.95 -4.20
N PHE A 70 -4.34 -8.70 -5.29
CA PHE A 70 -5.56 -9.15 -5.95
C PHE A 70 -6.38 -10.09 -5.05
N ASP A 71 -5.72 -10.96 -4.28
CA ASP A 71 -6.40 -11.82 -3.31
C ASP A 71 -7.15 -11.00 -2.25
N ASP A 72 -6.52 -9.98 -1.69
CA ASP A 72 -7.09 -9.22 -0.58
C ASP A 72 -8.09 -8.14 -1.03
N TRP A 73 -7.95 -7.59 -2.25
CA TRP A 73 -8.74 -6.44 -2.69
C TRP A 73 -9.74 -6.73 -3.82
N VAL A 74 -9.50 -7.76 -4.63
CA VAL A 74 -10.29 -8.03 -5.83
C VAL A 74 -11.04 -9.35 -5.74
N TYR A 75 -10.34 -10.43 -5.40
CA TYR A 75 -10.92 -11.78 -5.43
C TYR A 75 -11.67 -12.14 -4.15
N HIS A 76 -11.34 -11.49 -3.03
CA HIS A 76 -12.02 -11.66 -1.75
C HIS A 76 -12.34 -10.31 -1.13
N ASP A 77 -13.28 -10.29 -0.18
CA ASP A 77 -13.49 -9.14 0.69
C ASP A 77 -12.86 -9.42 2.05
N ARG A 78 -11.66 -8.90 2.26
CA ARG A 78 -10.90 -9.02 3.50
C ARG A 78 -11.14 -7.85 4.47
N GLY A 79 -12.00 -6.91 4.09
CA GLY A 79 -12.16 -5.65 4.80
C GLY A 79 -11.06 -4.65 4.45
N LEU A 80 -10.71 -3.79 5.39
CA LEU A 80 -9.71 -2.74 5.20
C LEU A 80 -8.47 -3.02 6.07
N PRO A 81 -7.32 -2.47 5.71
CA PRO A 81 -6.18 -2.36 6.61
C PRO A 81 -6.48 -1.38 7.77
N ASP A 82 -5.69 -1.47 8.82
CA ASP A 82 -5.68 -0.56 9.96
C ASP A 82 -4.22 -0.45 10.42
N PHE A 83 -3.54 0.61 9.96
CA PHE A 83 -2.12 0.78 10.23
C PHE A 83 -1.91 1.58 11.50
N ARG A 84 -0.89 1.19 12.27
CA ARG A 84 -0.33 2.04 13.31
C ARG A 84 1.19 1.96 13.32
N ILE A 85 1.84 3.04 13.70
CA ILE A 85 3.27 3.03 13.95
C ILE A 85 3.50 2.50 15.37
N GLU A 86 4.14 1.35 15.47
CA GLU A 86 4.45 0.74 16.75
C GLU A 86 5.71 1.34 17.39
N SER A 87 6.74 1.59 16.57
CA SER A 87 7.97 2.21 17.04
C SER A 87 8.73 2.90 15.91
N VAL A 88 9.52 3.91 16.31
CA VAL A 88 10.47 4.63 15.46
C VAL A 88 11.81 4.64 16.16
N TYR A 89 12.82 4.05 15.53
CA TYR A 89 14.15 3.91 16.11
C TYR A 89 15.22 4.56 15.21
N PRO A 90 15.70 5.76 15.55
CA PRO A 90 16.83 6.39 14.85
C PRO A 90 18.17 5.84 15.38
N SER A 91 19.05 5.45 14.47
CA SER A 91 20.42 5.02 14.74
C SER A 91 21.40 5.94 14.03
N LYS A 92 22.32 6.54 14.77
CA LYS A 92 23.31 7.47 14.20
C LYS A 92 24.28 6.76 13.28
N LEU A 93 24.49 7.32 12.10
CA LEU A 93 25.45 6.79 11.14
C LEU A 93 26.85 7.40 11.36
N ALA A 94 27.89 6.60 11.10
CA ALA A 94 29.28 7.07 11.17
C ALA A 94 29.60 8.16 10.13
N THR A 95 28.88 8.17 9.02
CA THR A 95 28.98 9.15 7.93
C THR A 95 28.23 10.45 8.21
N GLY A 96 27.54 10.56 9.35
CA GLY A 96 26.60 11.62 9.69
C GLY A 96 25.17 11.28 9.31
N GLY A 97 24.20 11.92 9.98
CA GLY A 97 22.79 11.60 9.84
C GLY A 97 22.35 10.35 10.60
N TYR A 98 21.21 9.80 10.21
CA TYR A 98 20.56 8.71 10.91
C TYR A 98 19.95 7.70 9.95
N MET A 99 20.04 6.42 10.30
CA MET A 99 19.17 5.37 9.76
C MET A 99 17.97 5.23 10.69
N VAL A 100 16.78 5.49 10.20
CA VAL A 100 15.55 5.41 10.99
C VAL A 100 14.79 4.15 10.61
N THR A 101 14.56 3.28 11.58
CA THR A 101 13.73 2.09 11.43
C THR A 101 12.33 2.40 11.94
N VAL A 102 11.33 2.31 11.07
CA VAL A 102 9.91 2.48 11.39
C VAL A 102 9.25 1.11 11.39
N LEU A 103 8.72 0.69 12.52
CA LEU A 103 7.93 -0.54 12.65
C LEU A 103 6.45 -0.19 12.57
N VAL A 104 5.78 -0.77 11.57
CA VAL A 104 4.35 -0.59 11.32
C VAL A 104 3.62 -1.89 11.57
N GLU A 105 2.50 -1.83 12.25
CA GLU A 105 1.56 -2.93 12.43
C GLU A 105 0.29 -2.67 11.62
N ASN A 106 -0.20 -3.71 10.96
CA ASN A 106 -1.50 -3.73 10.31
C ASN A 106 -2.44 -4.61 11.14
N LEU A 107 -3.40 -3.99 11.80
CA LEU A 107 -4.43 -4.65 12.61
C LEU A 107 -5.60 -5.14 11.75
N GLY A 108 -5.70 -4.66 10.52
CA GLY A 108 -6.79 -4.95 9.60
C GLY A 108 -6.67 -6.27 8.85
N GLY A 109 -7.70 -6.60 8.09
CA GLY A 109 -7.82 -7.86 7.35
C GLY A 109 -7.24 -7.84 5.94
N ALA A 110 -6.94 -6.66 5.38
CA ALA A 110 -6.35 -6.51 4.06
C ALA A 110 -4.90 -6.03 4.14
N ALA A 111 -4.01 -6.64 3.36
CA ALA A 111 -2.65 -6.16 3.17
C ALA A 111 -2.63 -4.94 2.26
N ALA A 112 -1.65 -4.05 2.42
CA ALA A 112 -1.42 -2.99 1.45
C ALA A 112 0.05 -2.57 1.41
N GLU A 113 0.45 -1.95 0.31
CA GLU A 113 1.68 -1.17 0.23
C GLU A 113 1.32 0.28 0.54
N VAL A 114 1.96 0.84 1.55
CA VAL A 114 1.60 2.12 2.13
C VAL A 114 2.84 3.03 2.21
N PRO A 115 2.70 4.35 1.97
CA PRO A 115 3.79 5.28 2.17
C PRO A 115 4.04 5.51 3.66
N ILE A 116 5.32 5.58 4.02
CA ILE A 116 5.82 5.99 5.33
C ILE A 116 6.58 7.30 5.14
N THR A 117 6.20 8.33 5.89
CA THR A 117 6.84 9.65 5.83
C THR A 117 7.47 9.99 7.16
N LEU A 118 8.73 10.40 7.13
CA LEU A 118 9.43 11.01 8.25
C LEU A 118 9.44 12.52 8.08
N ARG A 119 8.85 13.24 9.02
CA ARG A 119 8.89 14.70 9.06
C ARG A 119 10.16 15.15 9.78
N LEU A 120 10.97 15.94 9.10
CA LEU A 120 12.21 16.51 9.62
C LEU A 120 11.97 17.97 10.03
N GLU A 121 12.97 18.61 10.62
CA GLU A 121 12.93 20.06 10.88
C GLU A 121 12.79 20.86 9.58
N THR A 122 13.48 20.40 8.54
CA THR A 122 13.39 20.93 7.19
C THR A 122 13.11 19.81 6.19
N GLY A 123 11.86 19.75 5.71
CA GLY A 123 11.46 18.80 4.70
C GLY A 123 11.01 17.44 5.26
N GLU A 124 10.93 16.49 4.37
CA GLU A 124 10.42 15.15 4.63
C GLU A 124 11.27 14.10 3.89
N ALA A 125 11.31 12.89 4.43
CA ALA A 125 11.81 11.71 3.75
C ALA A 125 10.75 10.63 3.76
N SER A 126 10.59 9.88 2.67
CA SER A 126 9.56 8.87 2.58
C SER A 126 10.06 7.60 1.89
N GLY A 127 9.34 6.53 2.12
CA GLY A 127 9.50 5.25 1.45
C GLY A 127 8.17 4.49 1.45
N ARG A 128 8.14 3.34 0.78
CA ARG A 128 6.94 2.51 0.68
C ARG A 128 7.18 1.17 1.35
N LEU A 129 6.16 0.65 2.02
CA LEU A 129 6.23 -0.58 2.79
C LEU A 129 5.00 -1.45 2.53
N VAL A 130 5.20 -2.72 2.18
CA VAL A 130 4.13 -3.71 2.16
C VAL A 130 3.95 -4.23 3.58
N VAL A 131 2.74 -4.06 4.13
CA VAL A 131 2.37 -4.57 5.45
C VAL A 131 1.26 -5.61 5.28
N PRO A 132 1.56 -6.90 5.46
CA PRO A 132 0.56 -7.96 5.38
C PRO A 132 -0.54 -7.78 6.42
N ALA A 133 -1.71 -8.36 6.16
CA ALA A 133 -2.83 -8.36 7.10
C ALA A 133 -2.44 -9.01 8.43
N LYS A 134 -2.89 -8.44 9.55
CA LYS A 134 -2.64 -8.97 10.91
C LYS A 134 -1.15 -9.19 11.23
N SER A 135 -0.28 -8.37 10.67
CA SER A 135 1.17 -8.54 10.72
C SER A 135 1.89 -7.21 10.93
N LYS A 136 3.19 -7.33 11.15
CA LYS A 136 4.11 -6.19 11.29
C LYS A 136 5.16 -6.24 10.18
N ALA A 137 5.59 -5.06 9.77
CA ALA A 137 6.71 -4.90 8.85
C ALA A 137 7.50 -3.64 9.20
N SER A 138 8.74 -3.56 8.80
CA SER A 138 9.58 -2.42 9.07
C SER A 138 10.20 -1.85 7.80
N LEU A 139 10.41 -0.53 7.81
CA LEU A 139 11.10 0.22 6.77
C LEU A 139 12.28 0.96 7.39
N ARG A 140 13.40 1.01 6.68
CA ARG A 140 14.59 1.78 7.05
C ARG A 140 14.75 2.93 6.06
N ILE A 141 14.85 4.15 6.61
CA ILE A 141 15.00 5.37 5.82
C ILE A 141 16.22 6.12 6.36
N GLU A 142 17.15 6.46 5.47
CA GLU A 142 18.29 7.30 5.82
C GLU A 142 17.88 8.78 5.74
N VAL A 143 18.20 9.53 6.80
CA VAL A 143 17.87 10.96 6.93
C VAL A 143 19.04 11.76 7.48
N PRO A 144 19.16 13.06 7.12
CA PRO A 144 20.27 13.91 7.56
C PRO A 144 20.15 14.35 9.01
N SER A 145 18.95 14.35 9.59
CA SER A 145 18.66 14.82 10.95
C SER A 145 17.63 13.94 11.63
N LEU A 146 17.50 14.06 12.95
CA LEU A 146 16.48 13.35 13.71
C LEU A 146 15.08 13.73 13.21
N PRO A 147 14.19 12.76 12.97
CA PRO A 147 12.81 13.06 12.62
C PRO A 147 12.03 13.60 13.84
N GLN A 148 11.07 14.48 13.56
CA GLN A 148 10.11 14.99 14.55
C GLN A 148 8.88 14.09 14.68
N ALA A 149 8.50 13.45 13.58
CA ALA A 149 7.38 12.54 13.54
C ALA A 149 7.55 11.52 12.41
N ALA A 150 6.88 10.38 12.58
CA ALA A 150 6.68 9.41 11.51
C ALA A 150 5.18 9.28 11.25
N ILE A 151 4.81 9.17 9.98
CA ILE A 151 3.43 9.10 9.52
C ILE A 151 3.30 7.89 8.60
N VAL A 152 2.33 7.03 8.87
CA VAL A 152 1.94 5.95 7.96
C VAL A 152 0.69 6.36 7.19
N ASN A 153 0.69 6.09 5.88
CA ASN A 153 -0.38 6.46 4.96
C ASN A 153 -0.51 7.98 4.73
N ASP A 154 -0.94 8.36 3.56
CA ASP A 154 -1.22 9.73 3.13
C ASP A 154 -2.65 9.88 2.60
N GLY A 155 -3.50 8.87 2.85
CA GLY A 155 -4.87 8.79 2.34
C GLY A 155 -4.98 8.03 1.01
N SER A 156 -3.88 7.59 0.42
CA SER A 156 -3.88 6.80 -0.83
C SER A 156 -4.37 5.36 -0.63
N VAL A 157 -4.30 4.85 0.59
CA VAL A 157 -4.82 3.53 0.99
C VAL A 157 -6.00 3.73 1.93
N PRO A 158 -7.20 3.19 1.62
CA PRO A 158 -8.31 3.26 2.56
C PRO A 158 -8.05 2.39 3.78
N GLU A 159 -8.36 2.92 4.96
CA GLU A 159 -8.22 2.20 6.24
C GLU A 159 -9.42 2.45 7.17
N SER A 160 -9.56 1.55 8.14
CA SER A 160 -10.67 1.59 9.09
C SER A 160 -10.49 2.65 10.18
N ASP A 161 -9.24 2.94 10.56
CA ASP A 161 -8.89 3.96 11.56
C ASP A 161 -7.62 4.71 11.15
N THR A 162 -7.72 6.03 11.01
CA THR A 162 -6.58 6.91 10.65
C THR A 162 -6.05 7.71 11.84
N THR A 163 -6.65 7.57 13.02
CA THR A 163 -6.30 8.37 14.20
C THR A 163 -4.96 7.97 14.83
N ASN A 164 -4.47 6.78 14.53
CA ASN A 164 -3.25 6.17 15.06
C ASN A 164 -2.07 6.17 14.05
N ASN A 165 -2.19 6.94 12.96
CA ASN A 165 -1.24 6.95 11.85
C ASN A 165 -0.02 7.84 12.08
N GLU A 166 0.00 8.67 13.11
CA GLU A 166 1.12 9.55 13.43
C GLU A 166 1.79 9.15 14.76
N HIS A 167 3.12 9.09 14.74
CA HIS A 167 3.97 8.89 15.91
C HIS A 167 4.94 10.06 16.03
N LYS A 168 4.80 10.89 17.08
CA LYS A 168 5.70 12.01 17.37
C LYS A 168 6.89 11.51 18.16
N LEU A 169 8.08 11.94 17.76
CA LEU A 169 9.31 11.71 18.51
C LEU A 169 9.56 12.92 19.43
N ASN A 170 9.83 12.65 20.69
CA ASN A 170 10.17 13.67 21.69
C ASN A 170 11.67 13.95 21.68
#